data_6ed566a5e8080f152576543a9ded4df3
#
_entry.id   6ed566a5e8080f152576543a9ded4df3
#
_cell.length_a   1.000
_cell.length_b   1.000
_cell.length_c   1.000
_cell.angle_alpha   90.00
_cell.angle_beta   90.00
_cell.angle_gamma   90.00
#
_symmetry.space_group_name_H-M   'P 1'
#
loop_
_entity.id
_entity.type
_entity.pdbx_description
1 polymer ?
#
loop_
_entity_poly.entity_id
_entity_poly.type
_entity_poly.pdbx_seq_one_letter_code
_entity_poly.pdbx_strand_id
1 'polypeptide(L)'
;MNKIILALLFPIFLIAQNKDCVFEIDQKTDSTSTKIMQSKLMHERVLGSNSEYLFFSLLNSNGIPMLQIQQVQNSKDFIPTTCLNQKSKIVLQLTNGKIVNLISYNEDVCSELSSIDGINTRLLNGYFLFTKENYEELKKSPVSLMRIQFTAENKSYVLKKLLFSESLLESSNPESFFMDYLNCVE
;
A
#
# COMPACT_ATOMS: atom_id res chain seq x y z
N MET A 1 34.12 54.33 -3.71
CA MET A 1 34.50 52.91 -3.74
C MET A 1 33.27 52.05 -3.49
N ASN A 2 32.60 51.62 -4.54
CA ASN A 2 31.38 50.78 -4.45
C ASN A 2 31.78 49.33 -4.41
N LYS A 3 31.51 48.63 -3.29
CA LYS A 3 31.68 47.19 -3.20
C LYS A 3 30.41 46.53 -3.71
N ILE A 4 30.51 45.91 -4.88
CA ILE A 4 29.45 45.03 -5.45
C ILE A 4 29.56 43.71 -4.75
N ILE A 5 28.56 43.36 -3.90
CA ILE A 5 28.40 42.03 -3.30
C ILE A 5 27.70 41.17 -4.33
N LEU A 6 28.47 40.27 -4.98
CA LEU A 6 27.97 39.25 -5.89
C LEU A 6 27.37 38.12 -5.09
N ALA A 7 26.05 38.10 -4.88
CA ALA A 7 25.33 37.00 -4.26
C ALA A 7 25.30 35.80 -5.22
N LEU A 8 26.11 34.79 -4.95
CA LEU A 8 26.07 33.49 -5.63
C LEU A 8 24.78 32.74 -5.23
N LEU A 9 23.79 32.80 -6.11
CA LEU A 9 22.60 31.95 -6.06
C LEU A 9 23.03 30.51 -6.43
N PHE A 10 23.29 29.68 -5.43
CA PHE A 10 23.42 28.24 -5.62
C PHE A 10 22.01 27.66 -5.87
N PRO A 11 21.76 27.00 -7.01
CA PRO A 11 20.51 26.26 -7.19
C PRO A 11 20.55 25.06 -6.24
N ILE A 12 19.65 25.06 -5.25
CA ILE A 12 19.40 23.90 -4.40
C ILE A 12 18.66 22.89 -5.29
N PHE A 13 19.39 21.94 -5.85
CA PHE A 13 18.80 20.75 -6.45
C PHE A 13 18.17 19.95 -5.29
N LEU A 14 16.85 20.02 -5.18
CA LEU A 14 16.07 19.07 -4.40
C LEU A 14 16.23 17.70 -5.07
N ILE A 15 17.18 16.93 -4.61
CA ILE A 15 17.30 15.51 -4.98
C ILE A 15 16.07 14.85 -4.33
N ALA A 16 15.07 14.53 -5.14
CA ALA A 16 14.01 13.63 -4.72
C ALA A 16 14.70 12.32 -4.32
N GLN A 17 14.72 12.01 -3.03
CA GLN A 17 15.23 10.74 -2.52
C GLN A 17 14.22 9.67 -2.91
N ASN A 18 14.46 8.99 -4.04
CA ASN A 18 13.80 7.74 -4.33
C ASN A 18 14.21 6.75 -3.24
N LYS A 19 13.23 6.17 -2.55
CA LYS A 19 13.50 5.07 -1.63
C LYS A 19 13.97 3.85 -2.40
N ASP A 20 14.85 3.06 -1.78
CA ASP A 20 15.37 1.84 -2.40
C ASP A 20 14.25 0.84 -2.68
N CYS A 21 14.23 0.33 -3.89
CA CYS A 21 13.32 -0.73 -4.31
C CYS A 21 13.84 -2.08 -3.79
N VAL A 22 13.22 -2.59 -2.74
CA VAL A 22 13.52 -3.93 -2.21
C VAL A 22 12.46 -4.89 -2.72
N PHE A 23 12.90 -5.94 -3.43
CA PHE A 23 12.02 -6.95 -4.01
C PHE A 23 12.09 -8.25 -3.21
N GLU A 24 10.95 -8.88 -2.99
CA GLU A 24 10.83 -10.27 -2.53
C GLU A 24 10.98 -11.24 -3.71
N ILE A 25 10.46 -10.84 -4.87
CA ILE A 25 10.55 -11.58 -6.12
C ILE A 25 10.96 -10.61 -7.23
N ASP A 26 12.01 -10.94 -7.96
CA ASP A 26 12.40 -10.29 -9.21
C ASP A 26 12.85 -11.39 -10.18
N GLN A 27 11.91 -11.87 -10.98
CA GLN A 27 12.12 -12.99 -11.90
C GLN A 27 11.74 -12.60 -13.31
N LYS A 28 12.63 -12.92 -14.25
CA LYS A 28 12.40 -12.75 -15.67
C LYS A 28 12.78 -14.02 -16.41
N THR A 29 11.84 -14.54 -17.19
CA THR A 29 12.03 -15.65 -18.11
C THR A 29 11.88 -15.15 -19.55
N ASP A 30 12.02 -16.01 -20.55
CA ASP A 30 11.81 -15.65 -21.95
C ASP A 30 10.38 -15.22 -22.26
N SER A 31 9.40 -15.67 -21.46
CA SER A 31 7.97 -15.44 -21.69
C SER A 31 7.27 -14.65 -20.59
N THR A 32 7.86 -14.52 -19.41
CA THR A 32 7.23 -13.86 -18.25
C THR A 32 8.21 -12.99 -17.48
N SER A 33 7.69 -11.90 -16.93
CA SER A 33 8.42 -11.02 -16.01
C SER A 33 7.54 -10.74 -14.80
N THR A 34 8.05 -11.04 -13.60
CA THR A 34 7.32 -10.79 -12.35
C THR A 34 8.25 -10.12 -11.35
N LYS A 35 7.83 -8.95 -10.86
CA LYS A 35 8.48 -8.24 -9.76
C LYS A 35 7.46 -8.05 -8.66
N ILE A 36 7.81 -8.39 -7.43
CA ILE A 36 6.98 -8.16 -6.25
C ILE A 36 7.86 -7.47 -5.20
N MET A 37 7.46 -6.28 -4.81
CA MET A 37 8.16 -5.54 -3.77
C MET A 37 7.88 -6.13 -2.40
N GLN A 38 8.83 -5.93 -1.49
CA GLN A 38 8.62 -6.21 -0.07
C GLN A 38 7.41 -5.43 0.44
N SER A 39 6.51 -6.12 1.16
CA SER A 39 5.32 -5.53 1.74
C SER A 39 5.65 -4.46 2.79
N LYS A 40 4.79 -3.45 2.89
CA LYS A 40 4.89 -2.35 3.86
C LYS A 40 3.62 -2.27 4.68
N LEU A 41 3.76 -2.07 5.98
CA LEU A 41 2.64 -1.90 6.89
C LEU A 41 1.95 -0.55 6.62
N MET A 42 0.65 -0.59 6.33
CA MET A 42 -0.16 0.59 6.02
C MET A 42 -1.09 0.98 7.16
N HIS A 43 -1.53 0.00 7.94
CA HIS A 43 -2.41 0.21 9.08
C HIS A 43 -2.18 -0.88 10.12
N GLU A 44 -2.25 -0.48 11.38
CA GLU A 44 -2.21 -1.37 12.53
C GLU A 44 -3.28 -0.93 13.53
N ARG A 45 -3.99 -1.89 14.06
CA ARG A 45 -4.88 -1.74 15.20
C ARG A 45 -4.66 -2.93 16.14
N VAL A 46 -4.20 -2.65 17.34
CA VAL A 46 -4.04 -3.64 18.42
C VAL A 46 -4.92 -3.24 19.58
N LEU A 47 -5.78 -4.14 20.02
CA LEU A 47 -6.70 -3.92 21.15
C LEU A 47 -6.81 -5.20 21.97
N GLY A 48 -6.06 -5.29 23.06
CA GLY A 48 -5.98 -6.48 23.90
C GLY A 48 -5.41 -7.68 23.11
N SER A 49 -6.20 -8.75 23.00
CA SER A 49 -5.83 -9.96 22.23
C SER A 49 -6.18 -9.88 20.75
N ASN A 50 -6.82 -8.77 20.31
CA ASN A 50 -7.24 -8.60 18.93
C ASN A 50 -6.26 -7.70 18.20
N SER A 51 -5.86 -8.11 17.01
CA SER A 51 -5.03 -7.27 16.14
C SER A 51 -5.52 -7.31 14.69
N GLU A 52 -5.36 -6.20 14.00
CA GLU A 52 -5.60 -6.06 12.56
C GLU A 52 -4.42 -5.32 11.95
N TYR A 53 -3.83 -5.93 10.93
CA TYR A 53 -2.74 -5.38 10.13
C TYR A 53 -3.16 -5.32 8.67
N LEU A 54 -2.77 -4.25 7.99
CA LEU A 54 -2.94 -4.12 6.57
C LEU A 54 -1.59 -3.79 5.93
N PHE A 55 -1.15 -4.65 5.04
CA PHE A 55 0.08 -4.50 4.29
C PHE A 55 -0.20 -4.21 2.82
N PHE A 56 0.66 -3.41 2.20
CA PHE A 56 0.69 -3.17 0.76
C PHE A 56 1.99 -3.65 0.16
N SER A 57 1.88 -4.27 -1.01
CA SER A 57 3.00 -4.56 -1.89
C SER A 57 2.66 -4.09 -3.30
N LEU A 58 3.63 -3.50 -3.99
CA LEU A 58 3.50 -3.22 -5.42
C LEU A 58 4.09 -4.38 -6.20
N LEU A 59 3.42 -4.76 -7.27
CA LEU A 59 3.91 -5.80 -8.16
C LEU A 59 3.76 -5.39 -9.62
N ASN A 60 4.64 -5.91 -10.45
CA ASN A 60 4.54 -5.84 -11.90
C ASN A 60 4.51 -7.26 -12.45
N SER A 61 3.47 -7.59 -13.19
CA SER A 61 3.34 -8.86 -13.89
C SER A 61 3.23 -8.58 -15.39
N ASN A 62 4.25 -8.95 -16.16
CA ASN A 62 4.32 -8.77 -17.61
C ASN A 62 4.03 -7.32 -18.06
N GLY A 63 4.58 -6.34 -17.34
CA GLY A 63 4.38 -4.91 -17.63
C GLY A 63 3.08 -4.31 -17.07
N ILE A 64 2.29 -5.07 -16.34
CA ILE A 64 1.06 -4.58 -15.70
C ILE A 64 1.35 -4.31 -14.22
N PRO A 65 1.41 -3.04 -13.77
CA PRO A 65 1.57 -2.71 -12.37
C PRO A 65 0.26 -2.94 -11.61
N MET A 66 0.36 -3.54 -10.44
CA MET A 66 -0.77 -3.82 -9.55
C MET A 66 -0.41 -3.51 -8.10
N LEU A 67 -1.43 -3.22 -7.29
CA LEU A 67 -1.36 -3.19 -5.84
C LEU A 67 -1.85 -4.51 -5.29
N GLN A 68 -1.03 -5.18 -4.49
CA GLN A 68 -1.46 -6.26 -3.61
C GLN A 68 -1.74 -5.68 -2.24
N ILE A 69 -2.88 -6.06 -1.67
CA ILE A 69 -3.18 -5.84 -0.26
C ILE A 69 -3.17 -7.18 0.47
N GLN A 70 -2.69 -7.17 1.71
CA GLN A 70 -2.79 -8.29 2.62
C GLN A 70 -3.38 -7.80 3.94
N GLN A 71 -4.55 -8.31 4.31
CA GLN A 71 -5.18 -8.06 5.60
C GLN A 71 -4.99 -9.28 6.51
N VAL A 72 -4.42 -9.06 7.68
CA VAL A 72 -4.23 -10.07 8.72
C VAL A 72 -5.01 -9.65 9.96
N GLN A 73 -5.87 -10.52 10.45
CA GLN A 73 -6.65 -10.29 11.67
C GLN A 73 -6.41 -11.44 12.64
N ASN A 74 -6.06 -11.15 13.89
CA ASN A 74 -5.89 -12.14 14.95
C ASN A 74 -6.86 -11.87 16.09
N SER A 75 -7.46 -12.92 16.63
CA SER A 75 -8.35 -12.85 17.80
C SER A 75 -8.45 -14.20 18.50
N LYS A 76 -8.75 -14.19 19.80
CA LYS A 76 -9.21 -15.38 20.51
C LYS A 76 -10.68 -15.70 20.21
N ASP A 77 -11.43 -14.69 19.78
CA ASP A 77 -12.84 -14.80 19.44
C ASP A 77 -13.04 -15.08 17.96
N PHE A 78 -14.30 -15.28 17.56
CA PHE A 78 -14.68 -15.44 16.17
C PHE A 78 -14.36 -14.18 15.34
N ILE A 79 -13.72 -14.35 14.19
CA ILE A 79 -13.45 -13.29 13.21
C ILE A 79 -14.36 -13.51 12.00
N PRO A 80 -15.24 -12.55 11.64
CA PRO A 80 -16.07 -12.64 10.44
C PRO A 80 -15.26 -12.79 9.16
N THR A 81 -15.78 -13.52 8.20
CA THR A 81 -15.15 -13.66 6.88
C THR A 81 -15.28 -12.35 6.11
N THR A 82 -14.17 -11.87 5.57
CA THR A 82 -14.12 -10.71 4.65
C THR A 82 -13.80 -11.23 3.25
N CYS A 83 -14.53 -10.75 2.24
CA CYS A 83 -14.36 -11.20 0.84
C CYS A 83 -14.19 -10.02 -0.12
N LEU A 84 -13.50 -10.27 -1.23
CA LEU A 84 -13.33 -9.39 -2.37
C LEU A 84 -13.90 -10.07 -3.63
N ASN A 85 -14.39 -9.26 -4.57
CA ASN A 85 -14.81 -9.71 -5.88
C ASN A 85 -14.55 -8.62 -6.94
N GLN A 86 -15.02 -8.80 -8.16
CA GLN A 86 -14.83 -7.86 -9.27
C GLN A 86 -15.47 -6.47 -9.02
N LYS A 87 -16.45 -6.36 -8.11
CA LYS A 87 -17.10 -5.08 -7.74
C LYS A 87 -16.37 -4.37 -6.60
N SER A 88 -15.46 -5.06 -5.92
CA SER A 88 -14.64 -4.47 -4.87
C SER A 88 -13.71 -3.40 -5.45
N LYS A 89 -13.38 -2.38 -4.67
CA LYS A 89 -12.46 -1.33 -5.08
C LYS A 89 -11.76 -0.69 -3.89
N ILE A 90 -10.65 -0.06 -4.16
CA ILE A 90 -9.98 0.83 -3.21
C ILE A 90 -10.18 2.27 -3.68
N VAL A 91 -10.70 3.11 -2.80
CA VAL A 91 -10.87 4.55 -3.00
C VAL A 91 -9.83 5.27 -2.16
N LEU A 92 -8.96 6.05 -2.79
CA LEU A 92 -7.90 6.80 -2.15
C LEU A 92 -8.19 8.30 -2.28
N GLN A 93 -8.18 9.01 -1.17
CA GLN A 93 -8.26 10.47 -1.14
C GLN A 93 -6.84 11.02 -0.98
N LEU A 94 -6.41 11.80 -1.97
CA LEU A 94 -5.13 12.47 -1.94
C LEU A 94 -5.19 13.78 -1.14
N THR A 95 -4.06 14.22 -0.61
CA THR A 95 -3.96 15.49 0.14
C THR A 95 -4.24 16.71 -0.73
N ASN A 96 -4.09 16.60 -2.06
CA ASN A 96 -4.48 17.65 -3.02
C ASN A 96 -5.99 17.69 -3.33
N GLY A 97 -6.81 16.86 -2.65
CA GLY A 97 -8.26 16.78 -2.80
C GLY A 97 -8.75 15.83 -3.90
N LYS A 98 -7.87 15.28 -4.74
CA LYS A 98 -8.26 14.30 -5.77
C LYS A 98 -8.65 12.96 -5.16
N ILE A 99 -9.57 12.29 -5.86
CA ILE A 99 -10.00 10.91 -5.53
C ILE A 99 -9.50 9.97 -6.62
N VAL A 100 -8.83 8.91 -6.19
CA VAL A 100 -8.29 7.84 -7.05
C VAL A 100 -9.00 6.54 -6.73
N ASN A 101 -9.42 5.79 -7.75
CA ASN A 101 -10.05 4.49 -7.59
C ASN A 101 -9.17 3.40 -8.20
N LEU A 102 -8.85 2.37 -7.43
CA LEU A 102 -8.20 1.17 -7.91
C LEU A 102 -9.27 0.08 -8.11
N ILE A 103 -9.18 -0.64 -9.22
CA ILE A 103 -10.17 -1.62 -9.67
C ILE A 103 -9.72 -3.01 -9.22
N SER A 104 -10.64 -3.80 -8.64
CA SER A 104 -10.33 -5.17 -8.25
C SER A 104 -9.98 -6.03 -9.45
N TYR A 105 -8.89 -6.79 -9.32
CA TYR A 105 -8.49 -7.87 -10.24
C TYR A 105 -8.85 -9.25 -9.68
N ASN A 106 -9.62 -9.27 -8.58
CA ASN A 106 -9.98 -10.52 -7.92
C ASN A 106 -11.27 -11.09 -8.53
N GLU A 107 -11.32 -12.41 -8.70
CA GLU A 107 -12.57 -13.16 -8.69
C GLU A 107 -13.10 -13.21 -7.24
N ASP A 108 -14.05 -14.09 -6.95
CA ASP A 108 -14.55 -14.23 -5.59
C ASP A 108 -13.47 -14.88 -4.70
N VAL A 109 -12.85 -14.06 -3.83
CA VAL A 109 -11.83 -14.47 -2.87
C VAL A 109 -12.22 -14.04 -1.46
N CYS A 110 -12.16 -14.97 -0.51
CA CYS A 110 -12.47 -14.71 0.89
C CYS A 110 -11.28 -14.99 1.79
N SER A 111 -11.29 -14.35 2.97
CA SER A 111 -10.24 -14.55 3.96
C SER A 111 -10.23 -16.01 4.47
N GLU A 112 -9.03 -16.57 4.49
CA GLU A 112 -8.76 -17.90 5.03
C GLU A 112 -8.63 -17.85 6.55
N LEU A 113 -9.17 -18.84 7.23
CA LEU A 113 -9.08 -18.98 8.68
C LEU A 113 -8.10 -20.08 9.03
N SER A 114 -7.15 -19.77 9.91
CA SER A 114 -6.33 -20.73 10.63
C SER A 114 -6.45 -20.51 12.13
N SER A 115 -6.23 -21.57 12.93
CA SER A 115 -6.32 -21.52 14.39
C SER A 115 -5.12 -22.25 14.96
N ILE A 116 -4.29 -21.54 15.72
CA ILE A 116 -3.08 -22.08 16.34
C ILE A 116 -3.07 -21.61 17.80
N ASP A 117 -2.94 -22.51 18.74
CA ASP A 117 -2.84 -22.25 20.18
C ASP A 117 -4.01 -21.38 20.73
N GLY A 118 -5.21 -21.57 20.18
CA GLY A 118 -6.40 -20.83 20.59
C GLY A 118 -6.48 -19.40 20.04
N ILE A 119 -5.61 -19.04 19.11
CA ILE A 119 -5.67 -17.79 18.38
C ILE A 119 -6.14 -18.06 16.95
N ASN A 120 -7.25 -17.43 16.58
CA ASN A 120 -7.77 -17.42 15.24
C ASN A 120 -7.04 -16.36 14.42
N THR A 121 -6.58 -16.72 13.23
CA THR A 121 -5.96 -15.81 12.28
C THR A 121 -6.75 -15.84 10.97
N ARG A 122 -7.22 -14.71 10.50
CA ARG A 122 -7.78 -14.55 9.16
C ARG A 122 -6.82 -13.79 8.28
N LEU A 123 -6.55 -14.36 7.11
CA LEU A 123 -5.68 -13.80 6.08
C LEU A 123 -6.48 -13.58 4.79
N LEU A 124 -6.49 -12.36 4.28
CA LEU A 124 -7.05 -12.01 2.98
C LEU A 124 -5.97 -11.37 2.11
N ASN A 125 -5.78 -11.92 0.92
CA ASN A 125 -4.96 -11.31 -0.13
C ASN A 125 -5.87 -10.79 -1.24
N GLY A 126 -5.59 -9.59 -1.75
CA GLY A 126 -6.33 -8.97 -2.83
C GLY A 126 -5.44 -8.19 -3.78
N TYR A 127 -5.82 -8.14 -5.07
CA TYR A 127 -5.07 -7.48 -6.13
C TYR A 127 -5.93 -6.40 -6.80
N PHE A 128 -5.32 -5.24 -7.06
CA PHE A 128 -6.01 -4.09 -7.63
C PHE A 128 -5.18 -3.47 -8.75
N LEU A 129 -5.86 -3.12 -9.83
CA LEU A 129 -5.27 -2.50 -11.01
C LEU A 129 -5.28 -0.98 -10.89
N PHE A 130 -4.24 -0.35 -11.38
CA PHE A 130 -4.19 1.08 -11.63
C PHE A 130 -4.72 1.40 -13.02
N THR A 131 -5.49 2.48 -13.16
CA THR A 131 -5.67 3.12 -14.47
C THR A 131 -4.48 4.04 -14.73
N LYS A 132 -4.18 4.33 -16.00
CA LYS A 132 -3.04 5.20 -16.37
C LYS A 132 -3.11 6.59 -15.69
N GLU A 133 -4.28 7.18 -15.64
CA GLU A 133 -4.50 8.47 -15.01
C GLU A 133 -4.25 8.41 -13.50
N ASN A 134 -4.80 7.40 -12.83
CA ASN A 134 -4.66 7.20 -11.39
C ASN A 134 -3.22 6.96 -10.96
N TYR A 135 -2.46 6.22 -11.77
CA TYR A 135 -1.06 5.93 -11.54
C TYR A 135 -0.22 7.22 -11.45
N GLU A 136 -0.40 8.13 -12.41
CA GLU A 136 0.33 9.41 -12.44
C GLU A 136 -0.08 10.37 -11.31
N GLU A 137 -1.33 10.33 -10.85
CA GLU A 137 -1.77 11.17 -9.74
C GLU A 137 -1.22 10.70 -8.39
N LEU A 138 -1.12 9.38 -8.19
CA LEU A 138 -0.55 8.78 -6.98
C LEU A 138 0.96 9.07 -6.80
N LYS A 139 1.67 9.34 -7.88
CA LYS A 139 3.09 9.75 -7.84
C LYS A 139 3.29 11.20 -7.37
N LYS A 140 2.23 12.03 -7.42
CA LYS A 140 2.33 13.48 -7.21
C LYS A 140 1.87 13.94 -5.84
N SER A 141 1.04 13.15 -5.15
CA SER A 141 0.39 13.60 -3.91
C SER A 141 0.23 12.47 -2.91
N PRO A 142 0.52 12.72 -1.63
CA PRO A 142 0.29 11.74 -0.57
C PRO A 142 -1.19 11.35 -0.45
N VAL A 143 -1.44 10.16 0.07
CA VAL A 143 -2.79 9.65 0.37
C VAL A 143 -3.13 9.90 1.82
N SER A 144 -4.20 10.65 2.09
CA SER A 144 -4.66 10.95 3.47
C SER A 144 -5.65 9.93 4.00
N LEU A 145 -6.57 9.46 3.14
CA LEU A 145 -7.63 8.53 3.50
C LEU A 145 -7.74 7.43 2.46
N MET A 146 -7.93 6.21 2.92
CA MET A 146 -8.22 5.05 2.09
C MET A 146 -9.52 4.41 2.53
N ARG A 147 -10.36 3.98 1.58
CA ARG A 147 -11.51 3.13 1.81
C ARG A 147 -11.41 1.89 0.95
N ILE A 148 -11.49 0.73 1.58
CA ILE A 148 -11.61 -0.56 0.88
C ILE A 148 -13.08 -0.97 0.90
N GLN A 149 -13.64 -1.21 -0.28
CA GLN A 149 -15.00 -1.73 -0.45
C GLN A 149 -14.91 -3.25 -0.65
N PHE A 150 -15.19 -3.97 0.42
CA PHE A 150 -15.35 -5.41 0.40
C PHE A 150 -16.76 -5.79 -0.10
N THR A 151 -17.04 -7.06 -0.25
CA THR A 151 -18.37 -7.52 -0.73
C THR A 151 -19.52 -7.17 0.21
N ALA A 152 -19.30 -7.24 1.52
CA ALA A 152 -20.33 -7.05 2.54
C ALA A 152 -20.17 -5.75 3.36
N GLU A 153 -18.99 -5.13 3.35
CA GLU A 153 -18.70 -3.96 4.18
C GLU A 153 -17.73 -2.98 3.51
N ASN A 154 -17.68 -1.77 4.05
CA ASN A 154 -16.67 -0.77 3.69
C ASN A 154 -15.83 -0.46 4.92
N LYS A 155 -14.50 -0.53 4.80
CA LYS A 155 -13.56 -0.09 5.84
C LYS A 155 -12.79 1.13 5.39
N SER A 156 -12.67 2.12 6.27
CA SER A 156 -11.91 3.35 6.01
C SER A 156 -10.72 3.43 6.95
N TYR A 157 -9.57 3.85 6.40
CA TYR A 157 -8.29 3.94 7.09
C TYR A 157 -7.69 5.32 6.86
N VAL A 158 -7.37 6.03 7.94
CA VAL A 158 -6.56 7.25 7.87
C VAL A 158 -5.10 6.82 7.78
N LEU A 159 -4.43 7.23 6.71
CA LEU A 159 -3.02 6.92 6.52
C LEU A 159 -2.15 7.92 7.30
N LYS A 160 -1.12 7.41 7.97
CA LYS A 160 -0.20 8.22 8.79
C LYS A 160 1.05 8.58 7.99
N LYS A 161 1.65 9.73 8.29
CA LYS A 161 2.98 10.11 7.76
C LYS A 161 4.05 9.13 8.19
N LEU A 162 3.99 8.71 9.45
CA LEU A 162 4.87 7.71 10.04
C LEU A 162 4.01 6.77 10.88
N LEU A 163 4.12 5.49 10.61
CA LEU A 163 3.54 4.41 11.39
C LEU A 163 4.69 3.57 11.95
N PHE A 164 4.74 3.46 13.26
CA PHE A 164 5.64 2.54 13.97
C PHE A 164 4.80 1.46 14.64
N SER A 165 5.13 0.21 14.37
CA SER A 165 4.53 -0.96 15.00
C SER A 165 5.47 -1.49 16.08
N GLU A 166 5.01 -1.47 17.32
CA GLU A 166 5.76 -2.08 18.44
C GLU A 166 5.72 -3.61 18.37
N SER A 167 4.63 -4.18 17.84
CA SER A 167 4.45 -5.63 17.73
C SER A 167 5.30 -6.25 16.64
N LEU A 168 5.54 -5.54 15.53
CA LEU A 168 6.31 -6.01 14.38
C LEU A 168 7.74 -5.44 14.36
N LEU A 169 8.06 -4.48 15.24
CA LEU A 169 9.34 -3.78 15.32
C LEU A 169 9.74 -3.14 13.97
N GLU A 170 8.75 -2.62 13.24
CA GLU A 170 8.98 -1.99 11.94
C GLU A 170 8.31 -0.61 11.84
N SER A 171 8.81 0.21 10.91
CA SER A 171 8.24 1.51 10.60
C SER A 171 7.96 1.64 9.11
N SER A 172 6.92 2.41 8.78
CA SER A 172 6.52 2.71 7.41
C SER A 172 6.02 4.15 7.26
N ASN A 173 5.87 4.60 6.02
CA ASN A 173 5.31 5.90 5.67
C ASN A 173 4.05 5.72 4.81
N PRO A 174 2.89 5.36 5.40
CA PRO A 174 1.68 5.04 4.64
C PRO A 174 1.20 6.14 3.69
N GLU A 175 1.23 7.42 4.11
CA GLU A 175 0.79 8.54 3.26
C GLU A 175 1.59 8.65 1.95
N SER A 176 2.90 8.42 1.99
CA SER A 176 3.80 8.59 0.84
C SER A 176 4.08 7.30 0.08
N PHE A 177 3.51 6.17 0.48
CA PHE A 177 3.80 4.85 -0.07
C PHE A 177 3.84 4.81 -1.61
N PHE A 178 2.82 5.36 -2.26
CA PHE A 178 2.76 5.36 -3.71
C PHE A 178 3.79 6.30 -4.33
N MET A 179 4.02 7.47 -3.77
CA MET A 179 5.05 8.41 -4.23
C MET A 179 6.45 7.81 -4.12
N ASP A 180 6.68 7.06 -3.03
CA ASP A 180 7.98 6.47 -2.72
C ASP A 180 8.31 5.26 -3.61
N TYR A 181 7.29 4.46 -4.01
CA TYR A 181 7.53 3.11 -4.54
C TYR A 181 6.91 2.81 -5.91
N LEU A 182 6.00 3.62 -6.46
CA LEU A 182 5.40 3.31 -7.78
C LEU A 182 6.43 3.19 -8.89
N ASN A 183 7.52 3.97 -8.84
CA ASN A 183 8.60 3.89 -9.83
C ASN A 183 9.34 2.53 -9.81
N CYS A 184 9.23 1.75 -8.73
CA CYS A 184 9.87 0.45 -8.61
C CYS A 184 9.24 -0.63 -9.50
N VAL A 185 8.01 -0.42 -9.93
CA VAL A 185 7.21 -1.39 -10.70
C VAL A 185 6.84 -0.89 -12.10
N GLU A 186 7.57 0.08 -12.60
CA GLU A 186 7.52 0.55 -13.98
C GLU A 186 8.24 -0.37 -14.96
#